data_725327553ee1f2633d49405aa1907c86
#
_entry.id   725327553ee1f2633d49405aa1907c86
#
_cell.length_a   1.000
_cell.length_b   1.000
_cell.length_c   1.000
_cell.angle_alpha   90.00
_cell.angle_beta   90.00
_cell.angle_gamma   90.00
#
_symmetry.space_group_name_H-M   'P 1'
#
loop_
_entity.id
_entity.type
_entity.pdbx_description
1 polymer ?
#
loop_
_entity_poly.entity_id
_entity_poly.type
_entity_poly.pdbx_seq_one_letter_code
_entity_poly.pdbx_strand_id
1 'polypeptide(L)'
;RDRQQAPLDIIINTASSSSVEVAKIVSCLKVGGHIYCLGLPKEGFRLPVMQLCGRGAFIGSSHIGSKKEALDMLRLAAEKKIEPWIEVLPMKECSKAIERVAKGDGT
;
A
#
# COMPACT_ATOMS: atom_id res chain seq x y z
N ARG A 1 -6.36 26.64 7.88
CA ARG A 1 -7.28 26.36 6.76
C ARG A 1 -7.21 24.89 6.50
N ASP A 2 -8.17 24.13 7.04
CA ASP A 2 -8.36 22.72 6.75
C ASP A 2 -8.59 22.57 5.26
N ARG A 3 -7.63 21.98 4.55
CA ARG A 3 -7.91 21.41 3.24
C ARG A 3 -8.85 20.23 3.50
N GLN A 4 -10.13 20.45 3.32
CA GLN A 4 -11.08 19.35 3.17
C GLN A 4 -10.59 18.51 1.98
N GLN A 5 -9.84 17.47 2.27
CA GLN A 5 -9.46 16.51 1.26
C GLN A 5 -10.75 15.88 0.74
N ALA A 6 -10.91 15.91 -0.58
CA ALA A 6 -12.05 15.26 -1.21
C ALA A 6 -12.07 13.80 -0.77
N PRO A 7 -13.20 13.27 -0.28
CA PRO A 7 -13.26 11.91 0.22
C PRO A 7 -12.95 10.91 -0.91
N LEU A 8 -12.19 9.87 -0.58
CA LEU A 8 -11.68 8.87 -1.51
C LEU A 8 -12.63 7.66 -1.58
N ASP A 9 -12.81 7.11 -2.77
CA ASP A 9 -13.59 5.88 -2.97
C ASP A 9 -12.77 4.64 -2.60
N ILE A 10 -11.47 4.65 -2.94
CA ILE A 10 -10.56 3.53 -2.74
C ILE A 10 -9.23 4.06 -2.21
N ILE A 11 -8.69 3.36 -1.20
CA ILE A 11 -7.34 3.58 -0.67
C ILE A 11 -6.56 2.27 -0.75
N ILE A 12 -5.38 2.31 -1.36
CA ILE A 12 -4.44 1.19 -1.40
C ILE A 12 -3.31 1.50 -0.42
N ASN A 13 -3.23 0.73 0.66
CA ASN A 13 -2.18 0.86 1.66
C ASN A 13 -1.08 -0.17 1.43
N THR A 14 0.08 0.28 1.01
CA THR A 14 1.28 -0.56 0.79
C THR A 14 2.26 -0.52 1.95
N ALA A 15 2.01 0.31 2.95
CA ALA A 15 2.91 0.45 4.10
C ALA A 15 2.88 -0.80 4.99
N SER A 16 4.06 -1.29 5.36
CA SER A 16 4.25 -2.46 6.24
C SER A 16 4.60 -2.06 7.68
N SER A 17 4.55 -0.77 8.01
CA SER A 17 4.84 -0.29 9.36
C SER A 17 3.64 -0.51 10.28
N SER A 18 3.88 -0.98 11.50
CA SER A 18 2.88 -1.04 12.58
C SER A 18 2.41 0.35 13.05
N SER A 19 3.13 1.42 12.69
CA SER A 19 2.75 2.81 12.98
C SER A 19 1.64 3.36 12.09
N VAL A 20 1.15 2.61 11.12
CA VAL A 20 0.04 3.03 10.25
C VAL A 20 -1.23 3.20 11.06
N GLU A 21 -1.70 4.44 11.17
CA GLU A 21 -2.95 4.76 11.85
C GLU A 21 -4.15 4.55 10.92
N VAL A 22 -4.67 3.33 10.89
CA VAL A 22 -5.84 2.96 10.05
C VAL A 22 -7.04 3.88 10.30
N ALA A 23 -7.21 4.39 11.51
CA ALA A 23 -8.26 5.34 11.86
C ALA A 23 -8.19 6.63 11.03
N LYS A 24 -6.98 7.17 10.81
CA LYS A 24 -6.77 8.35 9.96
C LYS A 24 -7.07 8.05 8.49
N ILE A 25 -6.69 6.86 8.04
CA ILE A 25 -6.97 6.42 6.66
C ILE A 25 -8.48 6.30 6.44
N VAL A 26 -9.22 5.68 7.37
CA VAL A 26 -10.68 5.55 7.30
C VAL A 26 -11.36 6.92 7.23
N SER A 27 -10.83 7.93 7.93
CA SER A 27 -11.41 9.28 7.89
C SER A 27 -11.38 9.93 6.51
N CYS A 28 -10.48 9.50 5.64
CA CYS A 28 -10.37 10.00 4.26
C CYS A 28 -11.33 9.32 3.28
N LEU A 29 -12.03 8.25 3.69
CA LEU A 29 -12.95 7.53 2.81
C LEU A 29 -14.31 8.21 2.69
N LYS A 30 -14.94 8.05 1.53
CA LYS A 30 -16.37 8.23 1.35
C LYS A 30 -17.16 7.16 2.10
N VAL A 31 -18.47 7.40 2.27
CA VAL A 31 -19.41 6.36 2.70
C VAL A 31 -19.39 5.21 1.67
N GLY A 32 -19.27 3.98 2.14
CA GLY A 32 -19.12 2.80 1.29
C GLY A 32 -17.74 2.62 0.65
N GLY A 33 -16.75 3.44 1.02
CA GLY A 33 -15.39 3.36 0.47
C GLY A 33 -14.62 2.11 0.93
N HIS A 34 -13.57 1.77 0.21
CA HIS A 34 -12.78 0.55 0.40
C HIS A 34 -11.33 0.85 0.72
N ILE A 35 -10.77 0.11 1.66
CA ILE A 35 -9.32 0.09 1.94
C ILE A 35 -8.77 -1.29 1.59
N TYR A 36 -7.72 -1.34 0.78
CA TYR A 36 -6.98 -2.54 0.49
C TYR A 36 -5.60 -2.46 1.14
N CYS A 37 -5.34 -3.33 2.13
CA CYS A 37 -4.06 -3.42 2.81
C CYS A 37 -3.19 -4.47 2.13
N LEU A 38 -2.14 -4.04 1.44
CA LEU A 38 -1.18 -4.89 0.75
C LEU A 38 0.12 -5.05 1.55
N GLY A 39 0.43 -4.10 2.43
CA GLY A 39 1.54 -4.21 3.37
C GLY A 39 1.26 -5.26 4.45
N LEU A 40 2.30 -5.98 4.87
CA LEU A 40 2.23 -7.04 5.88
C LEU A 40 3.01 -6.62 7.14
N PRO A 41 2.42 -5.84 8.04
CA PRO A 41 3.07 -5.48 9.30
C PRO A 41 3.17 -6.70 10.21
N LYS A 42 4.31 -6.85 10.90
CA LYS A 42 4.58 -7.99 11.79
C LYS A 42 3.58 -8.11 12.94
N GLU A 43 3.11 -6.98 13.46
CA GLU A 43 2.22 -6.92 14.63
C GLU A 43 0.73 -6.72 14.26
N GLY A 44 0.42 -6.66 12.96
CA GLY A 44 -0.93 -6.39 12.49
C GLY A 44 -1.36 -4.93 12.65
N PHE A 45 -2.64 -4.66 12.37
CA PHE A 45 -3.25 -3.32 12.50
C PHE A 45 -4.32 -3.32 13.59
N ARG A 46 -4.44 -2.22 14.32
CA ARG A 46 -5.60 -1.96 15.16
C ARG A 46 -6.76 -1.48 14.27
N LEU A 47 -7.85 -2.23 14.20
CA LEU A 47 -9.02 -1.88 13.39
C LEU A 47 -9.98 -0.97 14.16
N PRO A 48 -10.29 0.23 13.65
CA PRO A 48 -11.26 1.14 14.24
C PRO A 48 -12.70 0.77 13.82
N VAL A 49 -13.23 -0.34 14.34
CA VAL A 49 -14.51 -0.93 13.90
C VAL A 49 -15.67 0.08 13.94
N MET A 50 -15.75 0.91 14.98
CA MET A 50 -16.79 1.95 15.07
C MET A 50 -16.74 2.97 13.93
N GLN A 51 -15.52 3.34 13.49
CA GLN A 51 -15.37 4.27 12.37
C GLN A 51 -15.71 3.61 11.03
N LEU A 52 -15.35 2.33 10.87
CA LEU A 52 -15.74 1.55 9.69
C LEU A 52 -17.26 1.44 9.60
N CYS A 53 -17.95 1.09 10.70
CA CYS A 53 -19.40 1.03 10.77
C CYS A 53 -20.06 2.38 10.43
N GLY A 54 -19.55 3.47 11.02
CA GLY A 54 -20.09 4.82 10.80
C GLY A 54 -20.01 5.32 9.35
N ARG A 55 -19.09 4.73 8.56
CA ARG A 55 -18.92 5.03 7.13
C ARG A 55 -19.43 3.91 6.22
N GLY A 56 -19.89 2.78 6.74
CA GLY A 56 -20.15 1.59 5.93
C GLY A 56 -18.94 1.17 5.09
N ALA A 57 -17.72 1.43 5.61
CA ALA A 57 -16.49 1.21 4.89
C ALA A 57 -16.06 -0.25 4.92
N PHE A 58 -15.34 -0.67 3.88
CA PHE A 58 -14.80 -2.02 3.77
C PHE A 58 -13.29 -2.00 3.89
N ILE A 59 -12.74 -2.99 4.57
CA ILE A 59 -11.31 -3.25 4.63
C ILE A 59 -11.03 -4.66 4.18
N GLY A 60 -10.07 -4.80 3.28
CA GLY A 60 -9.68 -6.09 2.73
C GLY A 60 -8.18 -6.13 2.45
N SER A 61 -7.75 -7.27 1.97
CA SER A 61 -6.36 -7.50 1.59
C SER A 61 -6.32 -8.39 0.36
N SER A 62 -5.17 -8.44 -0.29
CA SER A 62 -4.89 -9.35 -1.39
C SER A 62 -3.52 -9.99 -1.16
N HIS A 63 -3.35 -11.16 -1.68
CA HIS A 63 -2.08 -11.88 -1.71
C HIS A 63 -1.42 -11.74 -3.10
N ILE A 64 -0.29 -12.43 -3.30
CA ILE A 64 0.39 -12.45 -4.61
C ILE A 64 -0.52 -12.98 -5.71
N GLY A 65 -0.42 -12.38 -6.89
CA GLY A 65 -1.19 -12.80 -8.06
C GLY A 65 -0.65 -14.08 -8.71
N SER A 66 -1.45 -14.65 -9.58
CA SER A 66 -1.04 -15.76 -10.43
C SER A 66 0.00 -15.32 -11.47
N LYS A 67 0.67 -16.32 -12.11
CA LYS A 67 1.59 -16.05 -13.23
C LYS A 67 0.90 -15.25 -14.35
N LYS A 68 -0.38 -15.55 -14.62
CA LYS A 68 -1.15 -14.84 -15.65
C LYS A 68 -1.31 -13.37 -15.29
N GLU A 69 -1.73 -13.07 -14.07
CA GLU A 69 -1.91 -11.69 -13.59
C GLU A 69 -0.59 -10.92 -13.60
N ALA A 70 0.53 -11.57 -13.22
CA ALA A 70 1.85 -10.93 -13.30
C ALA A 70 2.24 -10.58 -14.75
N LEU A 71 1.97 -11.47 -15.71
CA LEU A 71 2.22 -11.20 -17.13
C LEU A 71 1.31 -10.09 -17.67
N ASP A 72 0.05 -10.07 -17.28
CA ASP A 72 -0.90 -9.03 -17.69
C ASP A 72 -0.49 -7.66 -17.11
N MET A 73 -0.04 -7.62 -15.87
CA MET A 73 0.51 -6.41 -15.23
C MET A 73 1.76 -5.90 -15.98
N LEU A 74 2.70 -6.79 -16.34
CA LEU A 74 3.90 -6.40 -17.10
C LEU A 74 3.56 -5.86 -18.49
N ARG A 75 2.58 -6.45 -19.17
CA ARG A 75 2.09 -5.94 -20.46
C ARG A 75 1.52 -4.54 -20.31
N LEU A 76 0.65 -4.33 -19.32
CA LEU A 76 0.06 -3.04 -19.05
C LEU A 76 1.14 -1.99 -18.73
N ALA A 77 2.13 -2.34 -17.91
CA ALA A 77 3.25 -1.45 -17.58
C ALA A 77 4.04 -1.05 -18.84
N ALA A 78 4.32 -2.02 -19.72
CA ALA A 78 5.01 -1.75 -20.98
C ALA A 78 4.19 -0.85 -21.92
N GLU A 79 2.90 -1.15 -22.12
CA GLU A 79 1.98 -0.36 -22.96
C GLU A 79 1.83 1.08 -22.45
N LYS A 80 1.73 1.26 -21.14
CA LYS A 80 1.59 2.57 -20.49
C LYS A 80 2.92 3.27 -20.25
N LYS A 81 4.06 2.64 -20.59
CA LYS A 81 5.42 3.17 -20.36
C LYS A 81 5.65 3.57 -18.90
N ILE A 82 5.19 2.71 -17.99
CA ILE A 82 5.37 2.93 -16.55
C ILE A 82 6.82 2.58 -16.20
N GLU A 83 7.56 3.57 -15.75
CA GLU A 83 8.94 3.42 -15.31
C GLU A 83 8.98 3.28 -13.79
N PRO A 84 9.61 2.20 -13.26
CA PRO A 84 9.78 2.04 -11.82
C PRO A 84 10.85 2.99 -11.29
N TRP A 85 10.63 3.53 -10.11
CA TRP A 85 11.67 4.28 -9.39
C TRP A 85 12.60 3.30 -8.70
N ILE A 86 13.74 3.05 -9.29
CA ILE A 86 14.71 2.08 -8.81
C ILE A 86 16.12 2.68 -8.75
N GLU A 87 16.91 2.17 -7.83
CA GLU A 87 18.37 2.33 -7.79
C GLU A 87 19.02 1.00 -8.18
N VAL A 88 19.90 1.03 -9.16
CA VAL A 88 20.61 -0.17 -9.61
C VAL A 88 21.95 -0.25 -8.89
N LEU A 89 22.15 -1.34 -8.16
CA LEU A 89 23.40 -1.61 -7.45
C LEU A 89 24.12 -2.82 -8.07
N PRO A 90 25.46 -2.82 -8.07
CA PRO A 90 26.24 -3.98 -8.48
C PRO A 90 25.92 -5.19 -7.59
N MET A 91 25.89 -6.39 -8.17
CA MET A 91 25.61 -7.62 -7.40
C MET A 91 26.55 -7.82 -6.19
N LYS A 92 27.80 -7.39 -6.27
CA LYS A 92 28.76 -7.42 -5.16
C LYS A 92 28.32 -6.59 -3.94
N GLU A 93 27.37 -5.66 -4.11
CA GLU A 93 26.81 -4.80 -3.04
C GLU A 93 25.43 -5.29 -2.56
N CYS A 94 25.03 -6.51 -2.90
CA CYS A 94 23.73 -7.08 -2.55
C CYS A 94 23.45 -7.01 -1.03
N SER A 95 24.41 -7.36 -0.18
CA SER A 95 24.25 -7.28 1.28
C SER A 95 23.95 -5.86 1.75
N LYS A 96 24.62 -4.86 1.18
CA LYS A 96 24.41 -3.45 1.48
C LYS A 96 23.00 -2.99 1.05
N ALA A 97 22.53 -3.47 -0.12
CA ALA A 97 21.18 -3.18 -0.60
C ALA A 97 20.11 -3.72 0.36
N ILE A 98 20.27 -4.97 0.82
CA ILE A 98 19.37 -5.61 1.79
C ILE A 98 19.33 -4.83 3.12
N GLU A 99 20.49 -4.43 3.63
CA GLU A 99 20.57 -3.63 4.87
C GLU A 99 19.88 -2.28 4.74
N ARG A 100 20.03 -1.59 3.61
CA ARG A 100 19.36 -0.31 3.34
C ARG A 100 17.85 -0.48 3.32
N VAL A 101 17.33 -1.49 2.61
CA VAL A 101 15.89 -1.79 2.57
C VAL A 101 15.36 -2.13 3.96
N ALA A 102 16.10 -2.92 4.75
CA ALA A 102 15.72 -3.28 6.12
C ALA A 102 15.64 -2.07 7.06
N LYS A 103 16.45 -1.03 6.81
CA LYS A 103 16.43 0.25 7.56
C LYS A 103 15.39 1.24 7.06
N GLY A 104 14.70 0.94 5.96
CA GLY A 104 13.75 1.84 5.33
C GLY A 104 14.39 2.90 4.41
N ASP A 105 15.68 2.78 4.10
CA ASP A 105 16.44 3.68 3.21
C ASP A 105 16.37 3.25 1.74
N GLY A 106 15.48 2.33 1.40
CA GLY A 106 15.26 1.84 0.05
C GLY A 106 14.17 2.66 -0.64
N THR A 107 14.54 3.73 -1.31
CA THR A 107 13.74 4.44 -2.32
C THR A 107 14.49 4.42 -3.62
#